data_7050cf0b22fad9771da6e3df2830ae2e
#
_entry.id   7050cf0b22fad9771da6e3df2830ae2e
#
_cell.length_a   1.000
_cell.length_b   1.000
_cell.length_c   1.000
_cell.angle_alpha   90.00
_cell.angle_beta   90.00
_cell.angle_gamma   90.00
#
_symmetry.space_group_name_H-M   'P 1'
#
loop_
_entity.id
_entity.type
_entity.pdbx_description
1 polymer ?
#
loop_
_entity_poly.entity_id
_entity_poly.type
_entity_poly.pdbx_seq_one_letter_code
_entity_poly.pdbx_strand_id
1 'polypeptide(L)'
;MFRCSRRKLAGVLCSAAAAATLASPPASAATTVNGGDAMYTVSPGPGREPYYCSAGFAILVKDVRYLLTAGHCTEHGLDWKDIGRNVDSHFPVTDYGRVEDPSGSGHSQVDLYDGSTQRILRAGTPQVGQLVCKSGMTTKKTCGKVLGLNQTVNFGDGKQVVGTIATDIPVGDGDSGGPLFYAGVGYGVLSGGNNQVSFFQPLPQVLAAYGATLA
;
A
#
# COMPACT_ATOMS: atom_id res chain seq x y z
N MET A 1 -35.56 75.63 -51.38
CA MET A 1 -35.93 74.21 -51.75
C MET A 1 -34.78 73.29 -51.38
N PHE A 2 -34.81 72.67 -50.22
CA PHE A 2 -33.79 71.69 -49.82
C PHE A 2 -34.46 70.32 -49.61
N ARG A 3 -34.04 69.33 -50.37
CA ARG A 3 -34.52 67.92 -50.28
C ARG A 3 -33.76 67.19 -49.14
N CYS A 4 -34.52 66.74 -48.17
CA CYS A 4 -34.02 65.92 -47.08
C CYS A 4 -33.97 64.47 -47.58
N SER A 5 -32.75 63.86 -47.68
CA SER A 5 -32.53 62.50 -48.05
C SER A 5 -32.52 61.62 -46.75
N ARG A 6 -33.43 60.66 -46.64
CA ARG A 6 -33.49 59.67 -45.57
C ARG A 6 -32.43 58.59 -45.80
N ARG A 7 -31.40 58.51 -44.97
CA ARG A 7 -30.49 57.37 -44.93
C ARG A 7 -31.08 56.29 -43.97
N LYS A 8 -31.24 55.09 -44.53
CA LYS A 8 -31.62 53.90 -43.76
C LYS A 8 -30.41 53.43 -42.95
N LEU A 9 -30.55 53.38 -41.64
CA LEU A 9 -29.59 52.70 -40.75
C LEU A 9 -29.88 51.19 -40.80
N ALA A 10 -28.92 50.41 -41.31
CA ALA A 10 -28.89 48.95 -41.20
C ALA A 10 -28.32 48.62 -39.78
N GLY A 11 -29.16 48.05 -38.94
CA GLY A 11 -28.73 47.55 -37.63
C GLY A 11 -27.94 46.25 -37.81
N VAL A 12 -26.69 46.28 -37.40
CA VAL A 12 -25.85 45.07 -37.28
C VAL A 12 -26.14 44.42 -35.89
N LEU A 13 -26.81 43.30 -35.92
CA LEU A 13 -26.99 42.45 -34.75
C LEU A 13 -25.67 41.68 -34.49
N CYS A 14 -24.88 42.10 -33.50
CA CYS A 14 -23.76 41.31 -32.98
C CYS A 14 -24.30 40.17 -32.07
N SER A 15 -24.33 38.97 -32.60
CA SER A 15 -24.60 37.78 -31.78
C SER A 15 -23.34 37.43 -31.00
N ALA A 16 -23.37 37.70 -29.68
CA ALA A 16 -22.34 37.25 -28.76
C ALA A 16 -22.55 35.74 -28.50
N ALA A 17 -21.72 34.90 -29.12
CA ALA A 17 -21.65 33.48 -28.76
C ALA A 17 -20.97 33.33 -27.41
N ALA A 18 -21.74 33.03 -26.37
CA ALA A 18 -21.20 32.64 -25.08
C ALA A 18 -20.55 31.27 -25.16
N ALA A 19 -19.22 31.23 -25.16
CA ALA A 19 -18.47 29.97 -25.05
C ALA A 19 -18.61 29.45 -23.59
N ALA A 20 -19.45 28.44 -23.40
CA ALA A 20 -19.53 27.71 -22.15
C ALA A 20 -18.25 26.89 -21.99
N THR A 21 -17.35 27.31 -21.14
CA THR A 21 -16.21 26.50 -20.71
C THR A 21 -16.74 25.37 -19.81
N LEU A 22 -16.76 24.15 -20.36
CA LEU A 22 -17.01 22.94 -19.58
C LEU A 22 -15.82 22.77 -18.63
N ALA A 23 -15.99 23.16 -17.36
CA ALA A 23 -15.03 22.84 -16.31
C ALA A 23 -15.01 21.32 -16.15
N SER A 24 -13.88 20.69 -16.43
CA SER A 24 -13.67 19.28 -16.12
C SER A 24 -13.86 19.10 -14.61
N PRO A 25 -14.58 18.06 -14.17
CA PRO A 25 -14.69 17.79 -12.75
C PRO A 25 -13.27 17.59 -12.16
N PRO A 26 -13.01 18.06 -10.93
CA PRO A 26 -11.73 17.83 -10.29
C PRO A 26 -11.46 16.32 -10.27
N ALA A 27 -10.26 15.91 -10.71
CA ALA A 27 -9.82 14.53 -10.56
C ALA A 27 -9.91 14.18 -9.07
N SER A 28 -10.67 13.13 -8.75
CA SER A 28 -10.69 12.61 -7.38
C SER A 28 -9.25 12.34 -6.97
N ALA A 29 -8.78 12.98 -5.89
CA ALA A 29 -7.46 12.69 -5.37
C ALA A 29 -7.41 11.21 -5.01
N ALA A 30 -6.52 10.47 -5.66
CA ALA A 30 -6.32 9.06 -5.34
C ALA A 30 -5.93 8.97 -3.85
N THR A 31 -6.58 8.09 -3.13
CA THR A 31 -6.31 7.88 -1.70
C THR A 31 -4.90 7.31 -1.55
N THR A 32 -4.05 7.99 -0.80
CA THR A 32 -2.71 7.48 -0.48
C THR A 32 -2.84 6.29 0.45
N VAL A 33 -2.25 5.16 0.07
CA VAL A 33 -2.18 3.96 0.90
C VAL A 33 -0.87 3.96 1.67
N ASN A 34 -0.95 3.91 2.99
CA ASN A 34 0.21 3.82 3.89
C ASN A 34 0.42 2.38 4.36
N GLY A 35 1.63 2.05 4.75
CA GLY A 35 1.89 0.78 5.40
C GLY A 35 1.07 0.65 6.68
N GLY A 36 0.40 -0.49 6.86
CA GLY A 36 -0.54 -0.73 7.94
C GLY A 36 -2.00 -0.46 7.60
N ASP A 37 -2.29 0.27 6.52
CA ASP A 37 -3.67 0.48 6.07
C ASP A 37 -4.34 -0.84 5.66
N ALA A 38 -5.65 -0.91 5.88
CA ALA A 38 -6.44 -2.08 5.52
C ALA A 38 -6.53 -2.25 4.00
N MET A 39 -6.30 -3.46 3.54
CA MET A 39 -6.48 -3.88 2.16
C MET A 39 -7.58 -4.94 2.08
N TYR A 40 -8.52 -4.74 1.19
CA TYR A 40 -9.59 -5.70 0.90
C TYR A 40 -9.55 -6.09 -0.57
N THR A 41 -9.68 -7.38 -0.88
CA THR A 41 -9.82 -7.79 -2.27
C THR A 41 -11.18 -7.37 -2.82
N VAL A 42 -11.31 -7.27 -4.15
CA VAL A 42 -12.62 -7.27 -4.78
C VAL A 42 -13.36 -8.55 -4.40
N SER A 43 -14.69 -8.49 -4.31
CA SER A 43 -15.47 -9.66 -3.90
C SER A 43 -15.20 -10.86 -4.83
N PRO A 44 -14.87 -12.04 -4.29
CA PRO A 44 -14.63 -13.24 -5.09
C PRO A 44 -15.91 -13.84 -5.68
N GLY A 45 -17.06 -13.20 -5.49
CA GLY A 45 -18.35 -13.61 -6.03
C GLY A 45 -19.43 -13.71 -4.96
N PRO A 46 -20.68 -14.02 -5.35
CA PRO A 46 -21.82 -14.10 -4.43
C PRO A 46 -21.58 -15.11 -3.29
N GLY A 47 -21.79 -14.67 -2.05
CA GLY A 47 -21.68 -15.51 -0.85
C GLY A 47 -20.24 -15.80 -0.40
N ARG A 48 -19.25 -15.11 -0.97
CA ARG A 48 -17.86 -15.18 -0.52
C ARG A 48 -17.43 -13.83 0.05
N GLU A 49 -16.85 -13.87 1.23
CA GLU A 49 -16.27 -12.67 1.83
C GLU A 49 -14.94 -12.28 1.14
N PRO A 50 -14.66 -10.98 1.00
CA PRO A 50 -13.35 -10.52 0.54
C PRO A 50 -12.24 -10.99 1.49
N TYR A 51 -11.07 -11.32 0.94
CA TYR A 51 -9.86 -11.45 1.74
C TYR A 51 -9.43 -10.07 2.23
N TYR A 52 -8.75 -10.03 3.36
CA TYR A 52 -8.24 -8.79 3.94
C TYR A 52 -6.84 -8.98 4.51
N CYS A 53 -6.01 -7.99 4.30
CA CYS A 53 -4.62 -7.93 4.75
C CYS A 53 -4.26 -6.45 5.03
N SER A 54 -3.04 -6.22 5.43
CA SER A 54 -2.49 -4.88 5.60
C SER A 54 -1.50 -4.53 4.49
N ALA A 55 -1.46 -3.28 4.12
CA ALA A 55 -0.45 -2.71 3.25
C ALA A 55 0.93 -2.76 3.92
N GLY A 56 1.95 -3.09 3.16
CA GLY A 56 3.34 -3.07 3.58
C GLY A 56 4.03 -1.76 3.21
N PHE A 57 5.10 -1.86 2.41
CA PHE A 57 5.88 -0.70 1.97
C PHE A 57 5.58 -0.36 0.52
N ALA A 58 5.55 0.93 0.18
CA ALA A 58 5.58 1.35 -1.20
C ALA A 58 7.00 1.23 -1.76
N ILE A 59 7.12 0.61 -2.93
CA ILE A 59 8.40 0.34 -3.60
C ILE A 59 8.37 0.78 -5.07
N LEU A 60 9.55 0.99 -5.63
CA LEU A 60 9.76 1.23 -7.06
C LEU A 60 10.55 0.08 -7.67
N VAL A 61 10.02 -0.48 -8.76
CA VAL A 61 10.71 -1.46 -9.61
C VAL A 61 10.78 -0.87 -11.01
N LYS A 62 11.99 -0.52 -11.49
CA LYS A 62 12.16 0.16 -12.79
C LYS A 62 11.21 1.36 -12.95
N ASP A 63 11.16 2.21 -11.93
CA ASP A 63 10.33 3.42 -11.87
C ASP A 63 8.81 3.19 -11.85
N VAL A 64 8.35 1.94 -11.83
CA VAL A 64 6.95 1.58 -11.61
C VAL A 64 6.70 1.37 -10.14
N ARG A 65 5.62 1.98 -9.64
CA ARG A 65 5.25 1.92 -8.23
C ARG A 65 4.42 0.68 -7.93
N TYR A 66 4.73 0.05 -6.80
CA TYR A 66 4.03 -1.10 -6.25
C TYR A 66 3.88 -0.95 -4.73
N LEU A 67 2.86 -1.62 -4.20
CA LEU A 67 2.65 -1.79 -2.78
C LEU A 67 3.00 -3.22 -2.39
N LEU A 68 3.86 -3.41 -1.39
CA LEU A 68 4.15 -4.72 -0.82
C LEU A 68 3.03 -5.15 0.12
N THR A 69 2.81 -6.45 0.19
CA THR A 69 2.03 -7.14 1.22
C THR A 69 2.59 -8.55 1.39
N ALA A 70 1.97 -9.41 2.22
CA ALA A 70 2.38 -10.81 2.32
C ALA A 70 2.05 -11.60 1.05
N GLY A 71 2.83 -12.63 0.76
CA GLY A 71 2.60 -13.51 -0.40
C GLY A 71 1.32 -14.33 -0.27
N HIS A 72 1.02 -14.84 0.93
CA HIS A 72 -0.24 -15.56 1.17
C HIS A 72 -1.48 -14.66 1.00
N CYS A 73 -1.34 -13.33 1.11
CA CYS A 73 -2.40 -12.38 0.80
C CYS A 73 -2.67 -12.30 -0.71
N THR A 74 -1.65 -12.48 -1.53
CA THR A 74 -1.72 -12.33 -2.99
C THR A 74 -1.87 -13.66 -3.75
N GLU A 75 -1.75 -14.81 -3.08
CA GLU A 75 -1.78 -16.14 -3.73
C GLU A 75 -3.11 -16.44 -4.47
N HIS A 76 -4.19 -15.76 -4.08
CA HIS A 76 -5.51 -15.96 -4.70
C HIS A 76 -5.71 -15.23 -6.03
N GLY A 77 -4.77 -14.37 -6.43
CA GLY A 77 -4.80 -13.64 -7.69
C GLY A 77 -5.93 -12.61 -7.81
N LEU A 78 -6.60 -12.26 -6.71
CA LEU A 78 -7.68 -11.27 -6.69
C LEU A 78 -7.11 -9.85 -6.62
N ASP A 79 -7.73 -8.92 -7.34
CA ASP A 79 -7.39 -7.51 -7.28
C ASP A 79 -7.80 -6.89 -5.94
N TRP A 80 -7.11 -5.84 -5.55
CA TRP A 80 -7.33 -5.11 -4.30
C TRP A 80 -8.21 -3.90 -4.55
N LYS A 81 -9.35 -3.87 -3.86
CA LYS A 81 -10.37 -2.84 -4.01
C LYS A 81 -9.78 -1.45 -3.74
N ASP A 82 -10.01 -0.51 -4.66
CA ASP A 82 -9.60 0.89 -4.58
C ASP A 82 -8.07 1.10 -4.48
N ILE A 83 -7.27 0.04 -4.69
CA ILE A 83 -5.80 0.07 -4.64
C ILE A 83 -5.23 -0.26 -6.02
N GLY A 84 -5.33 -1.51 -6.48
CA GLY A 84 -4.76 -1.91 -7.75
C GLY A 84 -4.81 -3.41 -8.00
N ARG A 85 -4.23 -3.82 -9.14
CA ARG A 85 -4.20 -5.22 -9.54
C ARG A 85 -3.15 -5.99 -8.76
N ASN A 86 -3.50 -7.22 -8.41
CA ASN A 86 -2.54 -8.18 -7.90
C ASN A 86 -1.52 -8.53 -9.00
N VAL A 87 -0.22 -8.54 -8.66
CA VAL A 87 0.85 -8.76 -9.64
C VAL A 87 1.47 -10.14 -9.51
N ASP A 88 1.91 -10.48 -8.30
CA ASP A 88 2.55 -11.76 -8.02
C ASP A 88 2.42 -12.16 -6.54
N SER A 89 2.78 -13.42 -6.28
CA SER A 89 2.83 -14.01 -4.95
C SER A 89 4.04 -14.91 -4.83
N HIS A 90 4.74 -14.83 -3.72
CA HIS A 90 5.83 -15.70 -3.32
C HIS A 90 5.49 -16.32 -1.97
N PHE A 91 4.81 -17.48 -2.01
CA PHE A 91 4.41 -18.26 -0.85
C PHE A 91 4.17 -19.73 -1.27
N PRO A 92 4.54 -20.73 -0.48
CA PRO A 92 5.37 -20.69 0.73
C PRO A 92 6.88 -20.61 0.42
N VAL A 93 7.73 -20.81 1.41
CA VAL A 93 9.19 -20.69 1.50
C VAL A 93 9.61 -19.25 1.82
N THR A 94 9.14 -18.29 1.06
CA THR A 94 9.11 -16.85 1.38
C THR A 94 7.67 -16.39 1.49
N ASP A 95 7.43 -15.18 2.00
CA ASP A 95 6.07 -14.68 2.14
C ASP A 95 6.00 -13.18 1.84
N TYR A 96 5.98 -12.85 0.56
CA TYR A 96 5.81 -11.50 0.06
C TYR A 96 5.14 -11.50 -1.31
N GLY A 97 4.40 -10.46 -1.59
CA GLY A 97 3.78 -10.21 -2.87
C GLY A 97 3.66 -8.71 -3.13
N ARG A 98 3.30 -8.34 -4.33
CA ARG A 98 3.12 -6.95 -4.70
C ARG A 98 1.83 -6.71 -5.47
N VAL A 99 1.32 -5.52 -5.28
CA VAL A 99 0.11 -5.00 -5.90
C VAL A 99 0.51 -3.75 -6.68
N GLU A 100 -0.04 -3.54 -7.88
CA GLU A 100 0.11 -2.26 -8.58
C GLU A 100 -0.40 -1.13 -7.69
N ASP A 101 0.35 -0.03 -7.62
CA ASP A 101 -0.07 1.18 -6.91
C ASP A 101 -0.17 2.36 -7.90
N PRO A 102 -1.27 2.44 -8.68
CA PRO A 102 -1.45 3.52 -9.65
C PRO A 102 -1.71 4.87 -8.99
N SER A 103 -2.04 4.91 -7.69
CA SER A 103 -2.26 6.17 -6.98
C SER A 103 -1.00 7.04 -6.93
N GLY A 104 0.17 6.41 -7.03
CA GLY A 104 1.45 7.03 -7.34
C GLY A 104 1.89 8.17 -6.43
N SER A 105 1.13 8.48 -5.41
CA SER A 105 1.34 9.65 -4.57
C SER A 105 2.16 9.29 -3.33
N GLY A 106 3.33 9.88 -3.22
CA GLY A 106 4.06 9.91 -1.97
C GLY A 106 5.19 8.88 -1.85
N HIS A 107 5.78 8.88 -0.69
CA HIS A 107 6.88 8.03 -0.29
C HIS A 107 6.36 6.82 0.48
N SER A 108 7.23 5.83 0.71
CA SER A 108 6.92 4.76 1.64
C SER A 108 6.68 5.33 3.04
N GLN A 109 5.44 5.30 3.49
CA GLN A 109 5.00 5.81 4.79
C GLN A 109 4.24 4.71 5.53
N VAL A 110 4.23 4.78 6.86
CA VAL A 110 3.53 3.84 7.74
C VAL A 110 2.54 4.63 8.59
N ASP A 111 1.29 4.19 8.63
CA ASP A 111 0.26 4.75 9.51
C ASP A 111 0.60 4.39 10.97
N LEU A 112 0.62 5.39 11.84
CA LEU A 112 0.85 5.21 13.27
C LEU A 112 -0.44 5.06 14.07
N TYR A 113 -1.61 5.16 13.41
CA TYR A 113 -2.94 5.07 14.01
C TYR A 113 -3.21 6.08 15.14
N ASP A 114 -2.47 7.16 15.15
CA ASP A 114 -2.67 8.33 16.04
C ASP A 114 -2.95 9.61 15.23
N GLY A 115 -3.25 9.46 13.95
CA GLY A 115 -3.44 10.55 12.99
C GLY A 115 -2.14 11.02 12.34
N SER A 116 -1.01 10.41 12.64
CA SER A 116 0.28 10.71 12.02
C SER A 116 0.82 9.51 11.22
N THR A 117 1.79 9.78 10.36
CA THR A 117 2.52 8.76 9.60
C THR A 117 4.02 8.88 9.85
N GLN A 118 4.74 7.78 9.67
CA GLN A 118 6.19 7.76 9.68
C GLN A 118 6.74 7.41 8.30
N ARG A 119 7.52 8.32 7.73
CA ARG A 119 8.26 8.05 6.48
C ARG A 119 9.35 7.03 6.73
N ILE A 120 9.47 6.07 5.81
CA ILE A 120 10.53 5.06 5.80
C ILE A 120 11.60 5.48 4.79
N LEU A 121 12.80 5.71 5.30
CA LEU A 121 13.91 6.31 4.56
C LEU A 121 14.87 5.27 3.96
N ARG A 122 14.93 4.09 4.59
CA ARG A 122 15.80 2.98 4.17
C ARG A 122 15.32 1.65 4.70
N ALA A 123 15.72 0.58 4.04
CA ALA A 123 15.61 -0.77 4.57
C ALA A 123 16.84 -1.11 5.43
N GLY A 124 16.66 -2.03 6.39
CA GLY A 124 17.72 -2.48 7.27
C GLY A 124 17.44 -3.86 7.88
N THR A 125 18.44 -4.41 8.56
CA THR A 125 18.32 -5.63 9.35
C THR A 125 18.39 -5.25 10.82
N PRO A 126 17.40 -5.63 11.66
CA PRO A 126 17.43 -5.29 13.07
C PRO A 126 18.40 -6.20 13.82
N GLN A 127 18.70 -5.86 15.07
CA GLN A 127 19.46 -6.71 15.99
C GLN A 127 18.52 -7.40 16.97
N VAL A 128 18.88 -8.58 17.44
CA VAL A 128 18.17 -9.27 18.54
C VAL A 128 18.16 -8.37 19.78
N GLY A 129 17.00 -8.23 20.42
CA GLY A 129 16.75 -7.32 21.54
C GLY A 129 16.42 -5.88 21.14
N GLN A 130 16.55 -5.50 19.86
CA GLN A 130 16.20 -4.17 19.37
C GLN A 130 14.71 -3.91 19.49
N LEU A 131 14.33 -2.69 19.94
CA LEU A 131 12.95 -2.20 19.88
C LEU A 131 12.55 -1.99 18.43
N VAL A 132 11.41 -2.52 18.05
CA VAL A 132 10.77 -2.38 16.74
C VAL A 132 9.26 -2.21 16.90
N CYS A 133 8.60 -1.64 15.91
CA CYS A 133 7.15 -1.50 15.88
C CYS A 133 6.61 -2.11 14.59
N LYS A 134 5.36 -2.55 14.62
CA LYS A 134 4.61 -2.91 13.43
C LYS A 134 3.35 -2.05 13.30
N SER A 135 2.80 -1.95 12.11
CA SER A 135 1.50 -1.36 11.84
C SER A 135 0.64 -2.34 11.05
N GLY A 136 -0.66 -2.38 11.33
CA GLY A 136 -1.60 -3.25 10.64
C GLY A 136 -3.05 -2.97 11.02
N MET A 137 -3.96 -3.39 10.17
CA MET A 137 -5.36 -3.01 10.26
C MET A 137 -6.06 -3.48 11.54
N THR A 138 -5.63 -4.58 12.14
CA THR A 138 -6.30 -5.20 13.29
C THR A 138 -5.73 -4.73 14.61
N THR A 139 -4.45 -4.96 14.86
CA THR A 139 -3.83 -4.59 16.14
C THR A 139 -3.15 -3.22 16.11
N LYS A 140 -3.35 -2.45 15.03
CA LYS A 140 -2.87 -1.08 14.85
C LYS A 140 -1.35 -0.99 14.99
N LYS A 141 -0.82 0.12 15.48
CA LYS A 141 0.60 0.23 15.81
C LYS A 141 0.86 -0.43 17.16
N THR A 142 1.72 -1.43 17.17
CA THR A 142 2.22 -2.10 18.37
C THR A 142 3.74 -2.22 18.31
N CYS A 143 4.41 -2.21 19.45
CA CYS A 143 5.86 -2.27 19.53
C CYS A 143 6.31 -3.38 20.47
N GLY A 144 7.50 -3.92 20.23
CA GLY A 144 8.12 -4.97 21.02
C GLY A 144 9.58 -5.12 20.63
N LYS A 145 10.16 -6.27 20.93
CA LYS A 145 11.58 -6.57 20.69
C LYS A 145 11.76 -7.67 19.65
N VAL A 146 12.84 -7.59 18.92
CA VAL A 146 13.31 -8.69 18.09
C VAL A 146 13.78 -9.84 18.98
N LEU A 147 13.20 -11.01 18.80
CA LEU A 147 13.54 -12.25 19.52
C LEU A 147 14.61 -13.06 18.79
N GLY A 148 14.62 -13.03 17.46
CA GLY A 148 15.56 -13.79 16.65
C GLY A 148 15.52 -13.42 15.19
N LEU A 149 16.59 -13.75 14.49
CA LEU A 149 16.71 -13.64 13.04
C LEU A 149 16.83 -15.02 12.44
N ASN A 150 16.55 -15.15 11.14
CA ASN A 150 16.63 -16.39 10.40
C ASN A 150 15.75 -17.52 11.01
N GLN A 151 14.57 -17.16 11.43
CA GLN A 151 13.60 -18.08 12.03
C GLN A 151 12.71 -18.70 10.95
N THR A 152 12.14 -19.86 11.29
CA THR A 152 11.15 -20.54 10.44
C THR A 152 9.78 -20.49 11.13
N VAL A 153 8.75 -20.11 10.36
CA VAL A 153 7.36 -20.19 10.78
C VAL A 153 6.65 -21.29 9.99
N ASN A 154 5.84 -22.09 10.69
CA ASN A 154 5.05 -23.17 10.10
C ASN A 154 3.58 -22.75 10.01
N PHE A 155 3.04 -22.76 8.79
CA PHE A 155 1.63 -22.43 8.50
C PHE A 155 0.71 -23.66 8.49
N GLY A 156 1.24 -24.84 8.76
CA GLY A 156 0.51 -26.10 8.61
C GLY A 156 0.57 -26.64 7.17
N ASP A 157 0.03 -27.85 6.97
CA ASP A 157 -0.06 -28.53 5.66
C ASP A 157 1.28 -28.57 4.87
N GLY A 158 2.40 -28.62 5.59
CA GLY A 158 3.74 -28.61 5.01
C GLY A 158 4.23 -27.25 4.50
N LYS A 159 3.45 -26.21 4.64
CA LYS A 159 3.83 -24.83 4.27
C LYS A 159 4.70 -24.21 5.35
N GLN A 160 5.89 -23.78 4.98
CA GLN A 160 6.84 -23.11 5.87
C GLN A 160 7.39 -21.86 5.20
N VAL A 161 7.62 -20.81 6.00
CA VAL A 161 8.36 -19.62 5.60
C VAL A 161 9.64 -19.55 6.41
N VAL A 162 10.76 -19.39 5.73
CA VAL A 162 12.11 -19.46 6.32
C VAL A 162 12.81 -18.11 6.28
N GLY A 163 13.81 -17.92 7.11
CA GLY A 163 14.64 -16.73 7.12
C GLY A 163 13.97 -15.50 7.71
N THR A 164 12.90 -15.67 8.49
CA THR A 164 12.11 -14.57 9.06
C THR A 164 12.76 -13.90 10.26
N ILE A 165 12.30 -12.69 10.55
CA ILE A 165 12.58 -11.96 11.79
C ILE A 165 11.45 -12.30 12.77
N ALA A 166 11.78 -12.86 13.95
CA ALA A 166 10.82 -13.10 15.02
C ALA A 166 10.81 -11.94 16.01
N THR A 167 9.62 -11.55 16.47
CA THR A 167 9.44 -10.50 17.50
C THR A 167 8.42 -10.95 18.56
N ASP A 168 8.40 -10.29 19.71
CA ASP A 168 7.38 -10.46 20.75
C ASP A 168 6.16 -9.53 20.56
N ILE A 169 6.00 -8.99 19.35
CA ILE A 169 4.87 -8.12 19.03
C ILE A 169 3.61 -8.97 18.79
N PRO A 170 2.50 -8.71 19.49
CA PRO A 170 1.23 -9.38 19.21
C PRO A 170 0.66 -8.95 17.86
N VAL A 171 0.09 -9.91 17.13
CA VAL A 171 -0.59 -9.71 15.86
C VAL A 171 -1.89 -10.50 15.80
N GLY A 172 -2.79 -10.10 14.91
CA GLY A 172 -4.07 -10.74 14.66
C GLY A 172 -4.37 -10.87 13.18
N ASP A 173 -5.43 -11.61 12.85
CA ASP A 173 -5.91 -11.79 11.48
C ASP A 173 -6.13 -10.43 10.80
N GLY A 174 -5.61 -10.28 9.59
CA GLY A 174 -5.64 -9.01 8.85
C GLY A 174 -4.41 -8.12 9.01
N ASP A 175 -3.55 -8.33 10.01
CA ASP A 175 -2.27 -7.62 10.11
C ASP A 175 -1.23 -8.10 9.09
N SER A 176 -1.44 -9.29 8.48
CA SER A 176 -0.59 -9.87 7.42
C SER A 176 -0.23 -8.83 6.36
N GLY A 177 1.03 -8.76 5.99
CA GLY A 177 1.54 -7.78 5.02
C GLY A 177 1.99 -6.46 5.67
N GLY A 178 1.54 -6.14 6.88
CA GLY A 178 1.90 -4.91 7.57
C GLY A 178 3.41 -4.76 7.82
N PRO A 179 3.93 -3.52 7.87
CA PRO A 179 5.35 -3.23 7.98
C PRO A 179 5.89 -3.41 9.41
N LEU A 180 7.09 -3.98 9.53
CA LEU A 180 7.96 -3.89 10.69
C LEU A 180 8.93 -2.73 10.49
N PHE A 181 8.98 -1.80 11.42
CA PHE A 181 9.79 -0.58 11.28
C PHE A 181 10.22 -0.01 12.63
N TYR A 182 11.18 0.91 12.60
CA TYR A 182 11.54 1.77 13.72
C TYR A 182 12.37 2.96 13.23
N ALA A 183 12.06 4.16 13.72
CA ALA A 183 12.83 5.39 13.48
C ALA A 183 13.23 5.61 11.99
N GLY A 184 12.26 5.43 11.07
CA GLY A 184 12.48 5.64 9.63
C GLY A 184 13.19 4.50 8.91
N VAL A 185 13.43 3.38 9.58
CA VAL A 185 13.99 2.16 8.97
C VAL A 185 12.91 1.09 8.86
N GLY A 186 12.71 0.55 7.65
CA GLY A 186 11.87 -0.62 7.40
C GLY A 186 12.67 -1.91 7.55
N TYR A 187 12.13 -2.89 8.24
CA TYR A 187 12.82 -4.16 8.52
C TYR A 187 12.18 -5.36 7.86
N GLY A 188 10.86 -5.41 7.75
CA GLY A 188 10.18 -6.59 7.22
C GLY A 188 8.69 -6.39 6.96
N VAL A 189 8.10 -7.37 6.28
CA VAL A 189 6.66 -7.48 5.98
C VAL A 189 6.10 -8.64 6.80
N LEU A 190 5.00 -8.42 7.52
CA LEU A 190 4.40 -9.42 8.40
C LEU A 190 3.95 -10.65 7.61
N SER A 191 4.51 -11.80 7.96
CA SER A 191 4.12 -13.10 7.44
C SER A 191 3.01 -13.73 8.28
N GLY A 192 3.18 -13.79 9.60
CA GLY A 192 2.18 -14.37 10.49
C GLY A 192 2.62 -14.32 11.94
N GLY A 193 1.78 -14.89 12.80
CA GLY A 193 2.05 -14.91 14.22
C GLY A 193 0.79 -15.12 15.06
N ASN A 194 0.87 -14.74 16.31
CA ASN A 194 -0.23 -14.77 17.27
C ASN A 194 -0.09 -13.62 18.29
N ASN A 195 -0.80 -13.71 19.41
CA ASN A 195 -0.73 -12.70 20.46
C ASN A 195 0.57 -12.71 21.31
N GLN A 196 1.55 -13.53 20.98
CA GLN A 196 2.82 -13.67 21.71
C GLN A 196 4.05 -13.51 20.83
N VAL A 197 3.99 -13.95 19.58
CA VAL A 197 5.11 -13.96 18.65
C VAL A 197 4.64 -13.64 17.24
N SER A 198 5.44 -12.87 16.51
CA SER A 198 5.20 -12.56 15.09
C SER A 198 6.46 -12.75 14.27
N PHE A 199 6.28 -13.06 12.99
CA PHE A 199 7.33 -13.38 12.04
C PHE A 199 7.20 -12.46 10.82
N PHE A 200 8.33 -11.89 10.40
CA PHE A 200 8.37 -10.94 9.29
C PHE A 200 9.36 -11.39 8.23
N GLN A 201 8.95 -11.35 6.96
CA GLN A 201 9.85 -11.52 5.83
C GLN A 201 10.79 -10.31 5.76
N PRO A 202 12.12 -10.48 5.77
CA PRO A 202 13.06 -9.35 5.79
C PRO A 202 12.94 -8.45 4.57
N LEU A 203 12.72 -7.15 4.77
CA LEU A 203 12.56 -6.17 3.69
C LEU A 203 13.77 -6.08 2.75
N PRO A 204 15.05 -6.10 3.22
CA PRO A 204 16.19 -6.08 2.32
C PRO A 204 16.21 -7.24 1.32
N GLN A 205 15.76 -8.44 1.74
CA GLN A 205 15.66 -9.61 0.85
C GLN A 205 14.57 -9.40 -0.22
N VAL A 206 13.40 -8.87 0.18
CA VAL A 206 12.29 -8.58 -0.73
C VAL A 206 12.71 -7.54 -1.77
N LEU A 207 13.34 -6.45 -1.34
CA LEU A 207 13.84 -5.41 -2.26
C LEU A 207 14.87 -5.96 -3.23
N ALA A 208 15.81 -6.78 -2.76
CA ALA A 208 16.81 -7.42 -3.61
C ALA A 208 16.18 -8.37 -4.64
N ALA A 209 15.19 -9.18 -4.22
CA ALA A 209 14.49 -10.12 -5.11
C ALA A 209 13.76 -9.42 -6.26
N TYR A 210 13.19 -8.24 -6.01
CA TYR A 210 12.52 -7.44 -7.04
C TYR A 210 13.44 -6.46 -7.79
N GLY A 211 14.69 -6.28 -7.37
CA GLY A 211 15.53 -5.19 -7.86
C GLY A 211 14.91 -3.82 -7.57
N ALA A 212 14.29 -3.69 -6.39
CA ALA A 212 13.47 -2.56 -6.00
C ALA A 212 14.17 -1.61 -5.03
N THR A 213 13.69 -0.37 -4.99
CA THR A 213 13.99 0.61 -3.94
C THR A 213 12.70 0.98 -3.20
N LEU A 214 12.82 1.59 -2.02
CA LEU A 214 11.69 2.27 -1.40
C LEU A 214 11.26 3.48 -2.25
N ALA A 215 9.94 3.73 -2.30
CA ALA A 215 9.37 4.84 -3.06
C ALA A 215 9.52 6.19 -2.33
#